data_eba9c65e3835ea8fa7a2595a9b860f95
#
_entry.id   eba9c65e3835ea8fa7a2595a9b860f95
#
_cell.length_a   1.000
_cell.length_b   1.000
_cell.length_c   1.000
_cell.angle_alpha   90.00
_cell.angle_beta   90.00
_cell.angle_gamma   90.00
#
_symmetry.space_group_name_H-M   'P 1'
#
loop_
_entity.id
_entity.type
_entity.pdbx_description
1 polymer ?
#
loop_
_entity_poly.entity_id
_entity_poly.type
_entity_poly.pdbx_seq_one_letter_code
_entity_poly.pdbx_strand_id
1 'polypeptide(L)'
;SINYGTDTSPEGRLVMESVMLATEAGLGNGETPIFPIQIFKVKEGVSYNPGDPNYDLFKLACRVSAKRLFPNFSFLDAPFNKKYLVEGDPNTECAYMGCRTRVIGNTYDPTREIVTGRGNLSFTSINLPRLAIKAKGDLDIFFEGLDRMIDLACDQLYDRFKIQSQKKVRNFPFLMGQGIWLDSDKLGPDDTVGEVIKHGTLTVGFIGLAECLKALTGKHHGE
;
A
#
# COMPACT_ATOMS: atom_id res chain seq x y z
N SER A 1 0.70 6.91 5.33
CA SER A 1 -0.69 6.43 5.18
C SER A 1 -1.25 6.00 6.53
N ILE A 2 -2.56 6.09 6.66
CA ILE A 2 -3.31 5.60 7.80
C ILE A 2 -4.41 4.65 7.34
N ASN A 3 -4.61 3.57 8.07
CA ASN A 3 -5.66 2.59 7.83
C ASN A 3 -6.60 2.60 9.03
N TYR A 4 -7.91 2.68 8.77
CA TYR A 4 -8.93 2.73 9.81
C TYR A 4 -10.27 2.20 9.27
N GLY A 5 -11.30 2.09 10.10
CA GLY A 5 -12.65 1.66 9.70
C GLY A 5 -13.19 0.50 10.55
N THR A 6 -12.33 -0.28 11.18
CA THR A 6 -12.74 -1.51 11.90
C THR A 6 -12.79 -1.38 13.42
N ASP A 7 -12.22 -0.33 14.00
CA ASP A 7 -12.32 -0.07 15.44
C ASP A 7 -13.74 0.44 15.78
N THR A 8 -14.43 -0.25 16.68
CA THR A 8 -15.78 0.09 17.14
C THR A 8 -15.81 0.74 18.51
N SER A 9 -14.64 0.96 19.13
CA SER A 9 -14.56 1.68 20.41
C SER A 9 -14.98 3.14 20.26
N PRO A 10 -15.54 3.77 21.28
CA PRO A 10 -15.90 5.20 21.24
C PRO A 10 -14.72 6.09 20.84
N GLU A 11 -13.53 5.79 21.35
CA GLU A 11 -12.29 6.52 21.06
C GLU A 11 -11.85 6.37 19.60
N GLY A 12 -11.83 5.13 19.09
CA GLY A 12 -11.47 4.85 17.71
C GLY A 12 -12.45 5.48 16.73
N ARG A 13 -13.76 5.41 17.03
CA ARG A 13 -14.80 6.08 16.22
C ARG A 13 -14.63 7.60 16.22
N LEU A 14 -14.34 8.23 17.35
CA LEU A 14 -14.08 9.66 17.45
C LEU A 14 -12.86 10.08 16.61
N VAL A 15 -11.78 9.31 16.65
CA VAL A 15 -10.58 9.57 15.84
C VAL A 15 -10.91 9.47 14.36
N MET A 16 -11.62 8.42 13.92
CA MET A 16 -12.00 8.22 12.52
C MET A 16 -12.87 9.36 12.01
N GLU A 17 -13.90 9.74 12.78
CA GLU A 17 -14.79 10.85 12.44
C GLU A 17 -14.01 12.16 12.31
N SER A 18 -13.16 12.47 13.29
CA SER A 18 -12.35 13.70 13.31
C SER A 18 -11.42 13.80 12.12
N VAL A 19 -10.73 12.71 11.76
CA VAL A 19 -9.84 12.66 10.60
C VAL A 19 -10.62 12.90 9.30
N MET A 20 -11.78 12.28 9.16
CA MET A 20 -12.63 12.44 7.97
C MET A 20 -13.19 13.86 7.85
N LEU A 21 -13.70 14.43 8.94
CA LEU A 21 -14.22 15.80 8.95
C LEU A 21 -13.13 16.84 8.69
N ALA A 22 -11.93 16.67 9.25
CA ALA A 22 -10.78 17.51 8.97
C ALA A 22 -10.39 17.44 7.49
N THR A 23 -10.40 16.22 6.91
CA THR A 23 -10.16 16.03 5.48
C THR A 23 -11.22 16.70 4.62
N GLU A 24 -12.50 16.59 5.00
CA GLU A 24 -13.60 17.24 4.28
C GLU A 24 -13.49 18.76 4.31
N ALA A 25 -13.10 19.34 5.44
CA ALA A 25 -12.86 20.77 5.58
C ALA A 25 -11.72 21.24 4.64
N GLY A 26 -10.67 20.46 4.50
CA GLY A 26 -9.51 20.79 3.69
C GLY A 26 -8.45 21.56 4.47
N LEU A 27 -7.41 22.01 3.74
CA LEU A 27 -6.35 22.86 4.27
C LEU A 27 -6.82 24.32 4.45
N GLY A 28 -5.91 25.22 4.84
CA GLY A 28 -6.24 26.59 5.25
C GLY A 28 -7.12 27.41 4.29
N ASN A 29 -7.01 27.20 2.98
CA ASN A 29 -7.89 27.83 1.98
C ASN A 29 -8.92 26.82 1.40
N GLY A 30 -9.11 25.66 2.02
CA GLY A 30 -10.04 24.64 1.56
C GLY A 30 -9.48 23.68 0.51
N GLU A 31 -8.18 23.68 0.28
CA GLU A 31 -7.53 22.76 -0.65
C GLU A 31 -7.63 21.30 -0.15
N THR A 32 -7.67 20.36 -1.08
CA THR A 32 -7.65 18.93 -0.74
C THR A 32 -6.29 18.53 -0.17
N PRO A 33 -6.21 17.98 1.05
CA PRO A 33 -4.96 17.44 1.58
C PRO A 33 -4.53 16.24 0.77
N ILE A 34 -3.26 16.19 0.37
CA ILE A 34 -2.69 15.04 -0.37
C ILE A 34 -2.27 13.95 0.60
N PHE A 35 -1.79 14.33 1.78
CA PHE A 35 -1.35 13.42 2.84
C PHE A 35 -2.06 13.73 4.17
N PRO A 36 -2.20 12.74 5.06
CA PRO A 36 -1.86 11.33 4.87
C PRO A 36 -2.78 10.63 3.86
N ILE A 37 -2.25 9.64 3.14
CA ILE A 37 -3.08 8.71 2.36
C ILE A 37 -3.97 7.94 3.34
N GLN A 38 -5.26 7.91 3.08
CA GLN A 38 -6.26 7.32 3.98
C GLN A 38 -6.93 6.11 3.33
N ILE A 39 -6.99 5.02 4.08
CA ILE A 39 -7.66 3.79 3.68
C ILE A 39 -8.74 3.47 4.70
N PHE A 40 -10.00 3.54 4.29
CA PHE A 40 -11.14 3.08 5.08
C PHE A 40 -11.38 1.59 4.81
N LYS A 41 -11.22 0.77 5.83
CA LYS A 41 -11.47 -0.67 5.76
C LYS A 41 -12.94 -0.94 5.96
N VAL A 42 -13.57 -1.57 4.98
CA VAL A 42 -14.99 -1.96 5.00
C VAL A 42 -15.07 -3.45 5.32
N LYS A 43 -15.85 -3.79 6.34
CA LYS A 43 -16.01 -5.17 6.83
C LYS A 43 -17.47 -5.45 7.15
N GLU A 44 -17.96 -6.60 6.74
CA GLU A 44 -19.30 -7.08 7.07
C GLU A 44 -19.44 -7.27 8.60
N GLY A 45 -20.57 -6.85 9.16
CA GLY A 45 -20.81 -6.84 10.60
C GLY A 45 -20.12 -5.71 11.36
N VAL A 46 -19.33 -4.87 10.68
CA VAL A 46 -18.63 -3.72 11.29
C VAL A 46 -19.07 -2.40 10.67
N SER A 47 -19.06 -2.30 9.34
CA SER A 47 -19.30 -1.03 8.65
C SER A 47 -20.06 -1.16 7.33
N TYR A 48 -20.30 -2.38 6.83
CA TYR A 48 -20.83 -2.60 5.49
C TYR A 48 -22.36 -2.46 5.39
N ASN A 49 -23.11 -3.04 6.33
CA ASN A 49 -24.55 -3.10 6.29
C ASN A 49 -25.21 -2.01 7.15
N PRO A 50 -26.42 -1.54 6.79
CA PRO A 50 -27.24 -0.74 7.69
C PRO A 50 -27.43 -1.46 9.03
N GLY A 51 -27.11 -0.75 10.12
CA GLY A 51 -27.16 -1.32 11.49
C GLY A 51 -25.81 -1.79 12.03
N ASP A 52 -24.80 -1.93 11.20
CA ASP A 52 -23.44 -2.19 11.67
C ASP A 52 -22.89 -1.02 12.52
N PRO A 53 -22.05 -1.27 13.53
CA PRO A 53 -21.56 -0.25 14.48
C PRO A 53 -20.93 0.98 13.80
N ASN A 54 -20.21 0.81 12.70
CA ASN A 54 -19.50 1.86 11.97
C ASN A 54 -20.14 2.19 10.61
N TYR A 55 -21.38 1.81 10.36
CA TYR A 55 -22.05 2.09 9.09
C TYR A 55 -22.23 3.60 8.83
N ASP A 56 -22.47 4.38 9.86
CA ASP A 56 -22.52 5.84 9.79
C ASP A 56 -21.19 6.44 9.37
N LEU A 57 -20.07 5.91 9.89
CA LEU A 57 -18.70 6.31 9.50
C LEU A 57 -18.38 5.89 8.07
N PHE A 58 -18.88 4.74 7.60
CA PHE A 58 -18.76 4.36 6.20
C PHE A 58 -19.50 5.33 5.26
N LYS A 59 -20.72 5.76 5.63
CA LYS A 59 -21.44 6.80 4.86
C LYS A 59 -20.68 8.14 4.87
N LEU A 60 -20.10 8.52 6.01
CA LEU A 60 -19.26 9.70 6.10
C LEU A 60 -18.02 9.56 5.19
N ALA A 61 -17.35 8.41 5.21
CA ALA A 61 -16.21 8.12 4.34
C ALA A 61 -16.56 8.25 2.85
N CYS A 62 -17.71 7.73 2.43
CA CYS A 62 -18.20 7.88 1.05
C CYS A 62 -18.44 9.36 0.67
N ARG A 63 -19.05 10.14 1.57
CA ARG A 63 -19.29 11.58 1.36
C ARG A 63 -17.95 12.33 1.22
N VAL A 64 -17.02 12.09 2.12
CA VAL A 64 -15.71 12.75 2.11
C VAL A 64 -14.91 12.36 0.88
N SER A 65 -14.91 11.09 0.52
CA SER A 65 -14.22 10.58 -0.67
C SER A 65 -14.76 11.19 -1.96
N ALA A 66 -16.09 11.35 -2.07
CA ALA A 66 -16.73 12.00 -3.22
C ALA A 66 -16.27 13.47 -3.39
N LYS A 67 -15.97 14.16 -2.29
CA LYS A 67 -15.53 15.56 -2.30
C LYS A 67 -14.01 15.72 -2.44
N ARG A 68 -13.23 14.81 -1.82
CA ARG A 68 -11.78 14.98 -1.59
C ARG A 68 -10.92 13.87 -2.20
N LEU A 69 -11.50 12.85 -2.82
CA LEU A 69 -10.83 11.63 -3.32
C LEU A 69 -10.22 10.74 -2.21
N PHE A 70 -10.40 11.09 -0.96
CA PHE A 70 -10.00 10.32 0.22
C PHE A 70 -11.17 10.24 1.22
N PRO A 71 -11.26 9.15 2.02
CA PRO A 71 -10.42 7.96 2.00
C PRO A 71 -10.63 7.08 0.75
N ASN A 72 -9.64 6.22 0.43
CA ASN A 72 -9.83 5.08 -0.44
C ASN A 72 -10.43 3.92 0.38
N PHE A 73 -11.01 2.91 -0.29
CA PHE A 73 -11.70 1.82 0.38
C PHE A 73 -10.98 0.49 0.20
N SER A 74 -10.91 -0.29 1.27
CA SER A 74 -10.46 -1.68 1.26
C SER A 74 -11.58 -2.58 1.76
N PHE A 75 -12.10 -3.45 0.90
CA PHE A 75 -13.13 -4.43 1.25
C PHE A 75 -12.46 -5.68 1.82
N LEU A 76 -12.49 -5.82 3.13
CA LEU A 76 -11.81 -6.92 3.82
C LEU A 76 -12.43 -8.28 3.51
N ASP A 77 -13.72 -8.30 3.21
CA ASP A 77 -14.47 -9.51 2.87
C ASP A 77 -14.24 -10.02 1.45
N ALA A 78 -13.54 -9.26 0.61
CA ALA A 78 -13.17 -9.72 -0.72
C ALA A 78 -12.29 -11.00 -0.63
N PRO A 79 -12.53 -12.02 -1.48
CA PRO A 79 -11.83 -13.31 -1.37
C PRO A 79 -10.32 -13.20 -1.34
N PHE A 80 -9.75 -12.26 -2.12
CA PHE A 80 -8.30 -12.03 -2.17
C PHE A 80 -7.74 -11.37 -0.89
N ASN A 81 -8.58 -10.72 -0.07
CA ASN A 81 -8.18 -10.18 1.22
C ASN A 81 -8.41 -11.19 2.35
N LYS A 82 -9.44 -12.04 2.24
CA LYS A 82 -9.73 -13.10 3.23
C LYS A 82 -8.70 -14.24 3.21
N LYS A 83 -7.97 -14.44 2.13
CA LYS A 83 -7.08 -15.59 1.93
C LYS A 83 -6.08 -15.81 3.07
N TYR A 84 -5.62 -14.75 3.71
CA TYR A 84 -4.59 -14.79 4.76
C TYR A 84 -5.12 -14.34 6.12
N LEU A 85 -6.40 -13.99 6.19
CA LEU A 85 -7.01 -13.54 7.44
C LEU A 85 -7.19 -14.71 8.39
N VAL A 86 -6.69 -14.56 9.61
CA VAL A 86 -7.01 -15.43 10.74
C VAL A 86 -8.08 -14.70 11.57
N GLU A 87 -9.25 -15.30 11.66
CA GLU A 87 -10.37 -14.66 12.36
C GLU A 87 -10.04 -14.46 13.84
N GLY A 88 -10.30 -13.23 14.32
CA GLY A 88 -9.95 -12.84 15.69
C GLY A 88 -8.52 -12.33 15.88
N ASP A 89 -7.65 -12.42 14.86
CA ASP A 89 -6.31 -11.82 14.89
C ASP A 89 -6.21 -10.60 13.96
N PRO A 90 -6.30 -9.37 14.51
CA PRO A 90 -6.20 -8.15 13.69
C PRO A 90 -4.83 -7.95 13.03
N ASN A 91 -3.77 -8.63 13.50
CA ASN A 91 -2.45 -8.53 12.87
C ASN A 91 -2.37 -9.19 11.51
N THR A 92 -3.32 -10.07 11.19
CA THR A 92 -3.42 -10.73 9.88
C THR A 92 -4.33 -10.00 8.91
N GLU A 93 -5.00 -8.95 9.36
CA GLU A 93 -5.90 -8.15 8.55
C GLU A 93 -5.12 -7.30 7.54
N CYS A 94 -5.50 -7.40 6.27
CA CYS A 94 -4.87 -6.66 5.18
C CYS A 94 -4.70 -5.17 5.51
N ALA A 95 -3.50 -4.63 5.30
CA ALA A 95 -3.18 -3.23 5.48
C ALA A 95 -2.52 -2.64 4.24
N TYR A 96 -2.50 -1.31 4.16
CA TYR A 96 -1.93 -0.59 3.02
C TYR A 96 -0.90 0.42 3.49
N MET A 97 0.15 0.57 2.69
CA MET A 97 1.23 1.53 2.92
C MET A 97 1.42 2.46 1.73
N GLY A 98 1.99 3.64 2.01
CA GLY A 98 2.30 4.63 0.98
C GLY A 98 1.09 4.89 0.10
N CYS A 99 1.31 4.83 -1.21
CA CYS A 99 0.26 5.12 -2.20
C CYS A 99 -0.64 3.93 -2.52
N ARG A 100 -0.75 2.87 -1.72
CA ARG A 100 -1.62 1.68 -1.87
C ARG A 100 -0.88 0.36 -2.03
N THR A 101 0.37 0.27 -1.58
CA THR A 101 1.03 -1.03 -1.46
C THR A 101 0.27 -1.86 -0.44
N ARG A 102 -0.35 -2.93 -0.90
CA ARG A 102 -1.08 -3.85 -0.03
C ARG A 102 -0.10 -4.78 0.68
N VAL A 103 -0.15 -4.77 2.01
CA VAL A 103 0.60 -5.70 2.85
C VAL A 103 -0.33 -6.85 3.20
N ILE A 104 -0.01 -8.03 2.72
CA ILE A 104 -0.79 -9.25 2.93
C ILE A 104 0.11 -10.46 2.63
N GLY A 105 -0.10 -11.55 3.36
CA GLY A 105 0.77 -12.72 3.26
C GLY A 105 2.20 -12.40 3.68
N ASN A 106 2.97 -13.40 4.03
CA ASN A 106 4.39 -13.28 4.28
C ASN A 106 5.13 -14.35 3.48
N THR A 107 5.61 -13.99 2.29
CA THR A 107 6.28 -14.95 1.38
C THR A 107 7.56 -15.52 2.01
N TYR A 108 8.26 -14.73 2.83
CA TYR A 108 9.47 -15.17 3.51
C TYR A 108 9.16 -16.16 4.65
N ASP A 109 8.07 -15.90 5.40
CA ASP A 109 7.64 -16.76 6.49
C ASP A 109 6.12 -17.03 6.39
N PRO A 110 5.71 -18.00 5.57
CA PRO A 110 4.29 -18.30 5.36
C PRO A 110 3.58 -18.85 6.60
N THR A 111 4.31 -19.18 7.66
CA THR A 111 3.74 -19.64 8.94
C THR A 111 3.28 -18.48 9.81
N ARG A 112 3.66 -17.25 9.47
CA ARG A 112 3.37 -16.03 10.23
C ARG A 112 2.70 -15.00 9.34
N GLU A 113 1.39 -15.07 9.22
CA GLU A 113 0.56 -14.14 8.46
C GLU A 113 0.38 -12.79 9.20
N ILE A 114 1.49 -12.13 9.55
CA ILE A 114 1.48 -10.85 10.26
C ILE A 114 1.71 -9.73 9.25
N VAL A 115 0.84 -8.72 9.23
CA VAL A 115 0.99 -7.51 8.41
C VAL A 115 1.60 -6.33 9.17
N THR A 116 1.50 -6.34 10.50
CA THR A 116 2.06 -5.32 11.39
C THR A 116 3.58 -5.40 11.43
N GLY A 117 4.26 -4.25 11.52
CA GLY A 117 5.73 -4.17 11.62
C GLY A 117 6.44 -4.50 10.32
N ARG A 118 5.75 -4.50 9.17
CA ARG A 118 6.32 -4.74 7.86
C ARG A 118 6.27 -3.48 7.00
N GLY A 119 7.03 -3.44 5.92
CA GLY A 119 7.10 -2.26 5.09
C GLY A 119 7.57 -2.52 3.67
N ASN A 120 7.44 -1.49 2.82
CA ASN A 120 8.01 -1.50 1.48
C ASN A 120 9.46 -1.00 1.55
N LEU A 121 10.40 -1.84 1.13
CA LEU A 121 11.84 -1.55 1.19
C LEU A 121 12.28 -0.64 0.05
N SER A 122 11.78 -0.89 -1.13
CA SER A 122 12.12 -0.14 -2.33
C SER A 122 11.08 -0.34 -3.43
N PHE A 123 11.01 0.64 -4.32
CA PHE A 123 10.19 0.54 -5.53
C PHE A 123 10.93 1.13 -6.74
N THR A 124 10.55 0.68 -7.92
CA THR A 124 11.02 1.19 -9.21
C THR A 124 9.83 1.28 -10.15
N SER A 125 9.71 2.39 -10.90
CA SER A 125 8.58 2.60 -11.82
C SER A 125 9.06 2.55 -13.27
N ILE A 126 8.34 1.80 -14.09
CA ILE A 126 8.55 1.68 -15.53
C ILE A 126 7.83 2.81 -16.26
N ASN A 127 8.51 3.49 -17.16
CA ASN A 127 7.94 4.51 -18.03
C ASN A 127 7.29 3.87 -19.25
N LEU A 128 5.99 3.53 -19.14
CA LEU A 128 5.24 2.88 -20.24
C LEU A 128 5.13 3.74 -21.51
N PRO A 129 4.88 5.06 -21.45
CA PRO A 129 4.85 5.91 -22.65
C PRO A 129 6.13 5.83 -23.48
N ARG A 130 7.28 5.81 -22.81
CA ARG A 130 8.56 5.66 -23.51
C ARG A 130 8.67 4.35 -24.29
N LEU A 131 8.18 3.24 -23.71
CA LEU A 131 8.16 1.95 -24.40
C LEU A 131 7.19 1.96 -25.59
N ALA A 132 6.01 2.51 -25.40
CA ALA A 132 5.00 2.65 -26.45
C ALA A 132 5.49 3.48 -27.64
N ILE A 133 6.11 4.64 -27.38
CA ILE A 133 6.68 5.50 -28.43
C ILE A 133 7.77 4.75 -29.20
N LYS A 134 8.63 3.99 -28.51
CA LYS A 134 9.68 3.20 -29.16
C LYS A 134 9.13 2.06 -30.00
N ALA A 135 8.04 1.45 -29.56
CA ALA A 135 7.38 0.37 -30.28
C ALA A 135 6.64 0.81 -31.56
N LYS A 136 6.32 2.11 -31.70
CA LYS A 136 5.68 2.70 -32.89
C LYS A 136 4.39 1.97 -33.33
N GLY A 137 3.61 1.51 -32.37
CA GLY A 137 2.36 0.79 -32.60
C GLY A 137 2.50 -0.73 -32.74
N ASP A 138 3.71 -1.27 -32.73
CA ASP A 138 3.96 -2.71 -32.73
C ASP A 138 3.87 -3.27 -31.31
N LEU A 139 2.86 -4.12 -31.06
CA LEU A 139 2.59 -4.68 -29.74
C LEU A 139 3.65 -5.71 -29.32
N ASP A 140 4.20 -6.47 -30.25
CA ASP A 140 5.22 -7.48 -29.93
C ASP A 140 6.50 -6.79 -29.44
N ILE A 141 6.94 -5.75 -30.15
CA ILE A 141 8.08 -4.92 -29.73
C ILE A 141 7.81 -4.25 -28.39
N PHE A 142 6.55 -3.82 -28.14
CA PHE A 142 6.19 -3.22 -26.87
C PHE A 142 6.31 -4.22 -25.72
N PHE A 143 5.73 -5.41 -25.85
CA PHE A 143 5.75 -6.41 -24.78
C PHE A 143 7.14 -6.99 -24.56
N GLU A 144 7.95 -7.24 -25.60
CA GLU A 144 9.36 -7.60 -25.44
C GLU A 144 10.15 -6.52 -24.69
N GLY A 145 9.88 -5.25 -25.00
CA GLY A 145 10.47 -4.12 -24.30
C GLY A 145 10.05 -4.04 -22.84
N LEU A 146 8.78 -4.33 -22.55
CA LEU A 146 8.21 -4.34 -21.22
C LEU A 146 8.82 -5.46 -20.36
N ASP A 147 8.91 -6.67 -20.88
CA ASP A 147 9.52 -7.83 -20.20
C ASP A 147 10.95 -7.53 -19.80
N ARG A 148 11.77 -7.03 -20.73
CA ARG A 148 13.15 -6.60 -20.42
C ARG A 148 13.23 -5.54 -19.33
N MET A 149 12.27 -4.60 -19.30
CA MET A 149 12.26 -3.55 -18.28
C MET A 149 11.80 -4.07 -16.93
N ILE A 150 10.91 -5.07 -16.91
CA ILE A 150 10.50 -5.77 -15.68
C ILE A 150 11.69 -6.51 -15.08
N ASP A 151 12.41 -7.29 -15.87
CA ASP A 151 13.61 -8.02 -15.45
C ASP A 151 14.66 -7.06 -14.88
N LEU A 152 14.97 -5.97 -15.60
CA LEU A 152 15.90 -4.95 -15.14
C LEU A 152 15.45 -4.30 -13.82
N ALA A 153 14.15 -4.04 -13.66
CA ALA A 153 13.61 -3.47 -12.43
C ALA A 153 13.73 -4.46 -11.25
N CYS A 154 13.47 -5.75 -11.49
CA CYS A 154 13.64 -6.80 -10.50
C CYS A 154 15.10 -6.94 -10.05
N ASP A 155 16.05 -6.98 -10.99
CA ASP A 155 17.48 -7.04 -10.70
C ASP A 155 17.93 -5.83 -9.87
N GLN A 156 17.52 -4.63 -10.27
CA GLN A 156 17.84 -3.40 -9.55
C GLN A 156 17.26 -3.40 -8.12
N LEU A 157 16.03 -3.86 -7.94
CA LEU A 157 15.40 -3.95 -6.62
C LEU A 157 16.12 -4.97 -5.75
N TYR A 158 16.53 -6.09 -6.33
CA TYR A 158 17.28 -7.11 -5.61
C TYR A 158 18.68 -6.63 -5.20
N ASP A 159 19.37 -5.89 -6.05
CA ASP A 159 20.66 -5.28 -5.69
C ASP A 159 20.51 -4.24 -4.56
N ARG A 160 19.45 -3.43 -4.59
CA ARG A 160 19.13 -2.53 -3.46
C ARG A 160 18.86 -3.31 -2.18
N PHE A 161 18.15 -4.43 -2.25
CA PHE A 161 17.93 -5.30 -1.11
C PHE A 161 19.24 -5.82 -0.53
N LYS A 162 20.18 -6.31 -1.36
CA LYS A 162 21.50 -6.76 -0.91
C LYS A 162 22.28 -5.65 -0.18
N ILE A 163 22.25 -4.43 -0.72
CA ILE A 163 22.90 -3.27 -0.09
C ILE A 163 22.26 -2.94 1.25
N GLN A 164 20.92 -2.92 1.32
CA GLN A 164 20.20 -2.65 2.55
C GLN A 164 20.42 -3.74 3.60
N SER A 165 20.48 -5.01 3.19
CA SER A 165 20.69 -6.16 4.06
C SER A 165 22.02 -6.08 4.85
N GLN A 166 23.02 -5.40 4.31
CA GLN A 166 24.34 -5.23 4.95
C GLN A 166 24.38 -4.06 5.96
N LYS A 167 23.31 -3.26 6.03
CA LYS A 167 23.24 -2.15 6.99
C LYS A 167 23.00 -2.69 8.40
N LYS A 168 23.46 -1.92 9.39
CA LYS A 168 23.31 -2.25 10.81
C LYS A 168 22.06 -1.62 11.41
N VAL A 169 21.54 -2.21 12.48
CA VAL A 169 20.41 -1.67 13.26
C VAL A 169 20.61 -0.20 13.59
N ARG A 170 21.82 0.21 14.01
CA ARG A 170 22.13 1.61 14.34
C ARG A 170 21.94 2.61 13.19
N ASN A 171 21.88 2.14 11.93
CA ASN A 171 21.57 2.99 10.78
C ASN A 171 20.08 3.32 10.67
N PHE A 172 19.22 2.59 11.41
CA PHE A 172 17.78 2.74 11.44
C PHE A 172 17.27 2.85 12.87
N PRO A 173 17.66 3.93 13.61
CA PRO A 173 17.43 4.02 15.06
C PRO A 173 15.95 3.99 15.45
N PHE A 174 15.06 4.46 14.59
CA PHE A 174 13.61 4.43 14.81
C PHE A 174 13.01 3.07 14.46
N LEU A 175 13.12 2.64 13.20
CA LEU A 175 12.44 1.43 12.72
C LEU A 175 12.97 0.15 13.36
N MET A 176 14.30 0.05 13.50
CA MET A 176 14.96 -1.15 13.99
C MET A 176 15.34 -1.01 15.47
N GLY A 177 15.87 0.14 15.86
CA GLY A 177 16.36 0.36 17.22
C GLY A 177 15.25 0.46 18.28
N GLN A 178 14.00 0.74 17.89
CA GLN A 178 12.85 0.76 18.80
C GLN A 178 11.93 -0.46 18.62
N GLY A 179 12.35 -1.49 17.91
CA GLY A 179 11.56 -2.72 17.74
C GLY A 179 10.27 -2.55 16.93
N ILE A 180 10.17 -1.51 16.09
CA ILE A 180 8.95 -1.24 15.30
C ILE A 180 8.86 -2.19 14.10
N TRP A 181 9.98 -2.51 13.47
CA TRP A 181 10.01 -3.49 12.40
C TRP A 181 9.93 -4.91 12.96
N LEU A 182 9.18 -5.77 12.29
CA LEU A 182 8.97 -7.16 12.70
C LEU A 182 10.30 -7.87 12.96
N ASP A 183 10.43 -8.45 14.17
CA ASP A 183 11.61 -9.17 14.67
C ASP A 183 12.87 -8.29 14.91
N SER A 184 12.79 -6.98 14.72
CA SER A 184 13.97 -6.12 14.96
C SER A 184 14.35 -5.99 16.43
N ASP A 185 13.44 -6.28 17.35
CA ASP A 185 13.68 -6.37 18.80
C ASP A 185 14.64 -7.51 19.18
N LYS A 186 14.85 -8.47 18.28
CA LYS A 186 15.80 -9.58 18.46
C LYS A 186 17.23 -9.23 18.10
N LEU A 187 17.47 -8.05 17.54
CA LEU A 187 18.76 -7.61 17.00
C LEU A 187 19.44 -6.60 17.93
N GLY A 188 20.76 -6.71 18.05
CA GLY A 188 21.59 -5.70 18.69
C GLY A 188 21.97 -4.56 17.73
N PRO A 189 22.48 -3.41 18.26
CA PRO A 189 22.80 -2.22 17.44
C PRO A 189 23.81 -2.45 16.32
N ASP A 190 24.68 -3.44 16.48
CA ASP A 190 25.73 -3.79 15.52
C ASP A 190 25.37 -4.93 14.57
N ASP A 191 24.26 -5.59 14.80
CA ASP A 191 23.76 -6.64 13.92
C ASP A 191 23.29 -6.06 12.58
N THR A 192 23.42 -6.86 11.53
CA THR A 192 22.86 -6.51 10.21
C THR A 192 21.37 -6.74 10.18
N VAL A 193 20.64 -5.90 9.41
CA VAL A 193 19.19 -6.01 9.30
C VAL A 193 18.71 -7.04 8.28
N GLY A 194 19.64 -7.76 7.63
CA GLY A 194 19.37 -8.63 6.48
C GLY A 194 18.24 -9.64 6.71
N GLU A 195 18.23 -10.30 7.86
CA GLU A 195 17.22 -11.32 8.14
C GLU A 195 15.81 -10.72 8.36
N VAL A 196 15.72 -9.61 9.06
CA VAL A 196 14.41 -9.02 9.39
C VAL A 196 13.80 -8.24 8.22
N ILE A 197 14.60 -7.63 7.34
CA ILE A 197 14.05 -6.92 6.18
C ILE A 197 13.48 -7.86 5.11
N LYS A 198 13.73 -9.18 5.18
CA LYS A 198 13.08 -10.17 4.33
C LYS A 198 11.56 -10.20 4.49
N HIS A 199 11.03 -9.71 5.60
CA HIS A 199 9.59 -9.52 5.80
C HIS A 199 9.01 -8.35 4.99
N GLY A 200 9.86 -7.51 4.42
CA GLY A 200 9.47 -6.38 3.60
C GLY A 200 9.13 -6.75 2.16
N THR A 201 8.63 -5.76 1.42
CA THR A 201 8.27 -5.91 0.02
C THR A 201 9.19 -5.10 -0.90
N LEU A 202 9.39 -5.61 -2.12
CA LEU A 202 9.97 -4.88 -3.24
C LEU A 202 8.88 -4.71 -4.28
N THR A 203 8.74 -3.51 -4.84
CA THR A 203 7.62 -3.19 -5.71
C THR A 203 8.08 -2.70 -7.07
N VAL A 204 7.63 -3.38 -8.14
CA VAL A 204 7.69 -2.87 -9.50
C VAL A 204 6.41 -2.12 -9.79
N GLY A 205 6.51 -0.86 -10.13
CA GLY A 205 5.40 -0.01 -10.51
C GLY A 205 5.49 0.44 -11.97
N PHE A 206 4.52 1.22 -12.41
CA PHE A 206 4.54 1.86 -13.72
C PHE A 206 3.85 3.23 -13.68
N ILE A 207 4.12 4.06 -14.67
CA ILE A 207 3.46 5.35 -14.88
C ILE A 207 3.02 5.49 -16.34
N GLY A 208 2.02 6.34 -16.55
CA GLY A 208 1.62 6.78 -17.88
C GLY A 208 0.85 5.74 -18.70
N LEU A 209 -0.02 4.92 -18.09
CA LEU A 209 -0.78 3.90 -18.81
C LEU A 209 -1.70 4.51 -19.87
N ALA A 210 -2.38 5.64 -19.57
CA ALA A 210 -3.26 6.30 -20.52
C ALA A 210 -2.50 6.82 -21.77
N GLU A 211 -1.35 7.46 -21.55
CA GLU A 211 -0.47 7.95 -22.61
C GLU A 211 0.15 6.80 -23.39
N CYS A 212 0.46 5.70 -22.74
CA CYS A 212 0.93 4.48 -23.37
C CYS A 212 -0.11 3.92 -24.35
N LEU A 213 -1.36 3.78 -23.91
CA LEU A 213 -2.44 3.31 -24.77
C LEU A 213 -2.62 4.22 -25.99
N LYS A 214 -2.61 5.54 -25.77
CA LYS A 214 -2.72 6.50 -26.89
C LYS A 214 -1.56 6.39 -27.87
N ALA A 215 -0.34 6.20 -27.38
CA ALA A 215 0.84 6.04 -28.24
C ALA A 215 0.84 4.72 -29.03
N LEU A 216 0.29 3.64 -28.45
CA LEU A 216 0.23 2.33 -29.11
C LEU A 216 -0.94 2.20 -30.08
N THR A 217 -2.12 2.70 -29.70
CA THR A 217 -3.36 2.40 -30.41
C THR A 217 -3.99 3.62 -31.08
N GLY A 218 -3.53 4.81 -30.75
CA GLY A 218 -4.16 6.08 -31.14
C GLY A 218 -5.45 6.40 -30.37
N LYS A 219 -5.94 5.49 -29.52
CA LYS A 219 -7.19 5.62 -28.78
C LYS A 219 -6.94 6.03 -27.34
N HIS A 220 -7.90 6.73 -26.76
CA HIS A 220 -7.91 7.09 -25.34
C HIS A 220 -8.47 5.92 -24.50
N HIS A 221 -8.10 5.83 -23.23
CA HIS A 221 -8.57 4.77 -22.32
C HIS A 221 -10.09 4.74 -22.08
N GLY A 222 -10.83 5.76 -22.50
CA GLY A 222 -12.29 5.82 -22.47
C GLY A 222 -12.98 5.44 -23.79
N GLU A 223 -12.23 5.08 -24.81
CA GLU A 223 -12.70 4.66 -26.13
C GLU A 223 -12.52 3.16 -26.31
#